data_c2d692c3163f059fdd73dc16947a7249
#
_entry.id   c2d692c3163f059fdd73dc16947a7249
#
_cell.length_a   1.000
_cell.length_b   1.000
_cell.length_c   1.000
_cell.angle_alpha   90.00
_cell.angle_beta   90.00
_cell.angle_gamma   90.00
#
_symmetry.space_group_name_H-M   'P 1'
#
loop_
_entity.id
_entity.type
_entity.pdbx_description
1 polymer ?
#
loop_
_entity_poly.entity_id
_entity_poly.type
_entity_poly.pdbx_seq_one_letter_code
_entity_poly.pdbx_strand_id
1 'polypeptide(L)'
;MSDNIVVGIDIAKLKFDVAVWSGKNHYKTKHFSNDLQGFDAFTDWLKPDSNCHFCMEATGTYGYPLALYLSDKGWIISVVNPVQIHAFGKAESLRHKTDKIDAKLIARYCASHHPPVWQPAPHCECQLLALVRHLNKLKEMLLTEENRLSVADEIVCDSHTKIITLLKQEINDTEQKIKKHIDDFPMLKKNKALLESIPGIGERLSTTLLAYIGDGSRFHHSGQVVAYAGLNPKLHESGQLKGRAHLSKQGSAELRKALYMPALAAINCNKVVKKQWEQLTARYKGDRAIASKIH
;
A
#
# COMPACT_ATOMS: atom_id res chain seq x y z
N MET A 1 3.11 8.86 36.07
CA MET A 1 2.93 8.66 34.62
C MET A 1 2.44 7.23 34.49
N SER A 2 1.19 7.01 34.09
CA SER A 2 0.69 5.65 33.85
C SER A 2 1.48 5.09 32.66
N ASP A 3 2.26 4.03 32.90
CA ASP A 3 3.00 3.36 31.82
C ASP A 3 1.97 2.84 30.80
N ASN A 4 1.99 3.39 29.59
CA ASN A 4 1.16 2.89 28.51
C ASN A 4 1.54 1.42 28.26
N ILE A 5 0.56 0.54 28.34
CA ILE A 5 0.74 -0.88 28.01
C ILE A 5 0.89 -0.97 26.50
N VAL A 6 2.03 -1.47 26.04
CA VAL A 6 2.31 -1.65 24.62
C VAL A 6 2.15 -3.10 24.23
N VAL A 7 1.40 -3.33 23.14
CA VAL A 7 1.06 -4.66 22.65
C VAL A 7 1.52 -4.80 21.20
N GLY A 8 2.54 -5.61 20.98
CA GLY A 8 3.01 -5.97 19.64
C GLY A 8 2.27 -7.20 19.12
N ILE A 9 1.85 -7.16 17.87
CA ILE A 9 1.07 -8.20 17.22
C ILE A 9 1.75 -8.58 15.90
N ASP A 10 2.14 -9.85 15.79
CA ASP A 10 2.60 -10.44 14.54
C ASP A 10 1.50 -11.31 13.93
N ILE A 11 1.14 -11.06 12.66
CA ILE A 11 -0.05 -11.64 12.03
C ILE A 11 0.32 -12.58 10.90
N ALA A 12 -0.25 -13.79 10.97
CA ALA A 12 -0.27 -14.77 9.90
C ALA A 12 -1.71 -15.03 9.41
N LYS A 13 -1.84 -15.83 8.37
CA LYS A 13 -3.15 -16.13 7.74
C LYS A 13 -4.16 -16.73 8.72
N LEU A 14 -3.75 -17.68 9.56
CA LEU A 14 -4.65 -18.46 10.43
C LEU A 14 -4.53 -18.09 11.91
N LYS A 15 -3.47 -17.41 12.31
CA LYS A 15 -3.19 -17.05 13.71
C LYS A 15 -2.49 -15.71 13.80
N PHE A 16 -2.47 -15.15 14.98
CA PHE A 16 -1.58 -14.03 15.33
C PHE A 16 -0.92 -14.27 16.68
N ASP A 17 0.32 -13.83 16.80
CA ASP A 17 1.11 -13.90 18.00
C ASP A 17 1.16 -12.52 18.68
N VAL A 18 0.95 -12.49 19.99
CA VAL A 18 0.86 -11.26 20.78
C VAL A 18 1.99 -11.22 21.80
N ALA A 19 2.58 -10.05 21.96
CA ALA A 19 3.52 -9.75 23.04
C ALA A 19 3.13 -8.47 23.75
N VAL A 20 2.70 -8.58 25.01
CA VAL A 20 2.43 -7.45 25.89
C VAL A 20 3.73 -7.08 26.58
N TRP A 21 4.22 -5.86 26.37
CA TRP A 21 5.44 -5.35 26.95
C TRP A 21 5.12 -4.60 28.25
N SER A 22 5.73 -5.03 29.34
CA SER A 22 5.59 -4.42 30.67
C SER A 22 6.88 -3.78 31.19
N GLY A 23 7.78 -3.41 30.27
CA GLY A 23 9.08 -2.81 30.59
C GLY A 23 10.17 -3.83 30.87
N LYS A 24 11.45 -3.40 30.89
CA LYS A 24 12.65 -4.16 31.28
C LYS A 24 12.73 -5.60 30.71
N ASN A 25 12.40 -5.82 29.43
CA ASN A 25 12.41 -7.14 28.78
C ASN A 25 11.40 -8.17 29.33
N HIS A 26 10.43 -7.77 30.09
CA HIS A 26 9.34 -8.64 30.52
C HIS A 26 8.20 -8.61 29.50
N TYR A 27 7.82 -9.81 29.04
CA TYR A 27 6.74 -9.98 28.06
C TYR A 27 5.78 -11.07 28.51
N LYS A 28 4.48 -10.75 28.42
CA LYS A 28 3.44 -11.77 28.44
C LYS A 28 3.07 -12.08 27.01
N THR A 29 3.25 -13.35 26.55
CA THR A 29 3.01 -13.73 25.15
C THR A 29 1.92 -14.79 25.06
N LYS A 30 1.09 -14.71 24.02
CA LYS A 30 0.08 -15.71 23.69
C LYS A 30 -0.22 -15.64 22.18
N HIS A 31 -0.76 -16.71 21.61
CA HIS A 31 -1.25 -16.74 20.25
C HIS A 31 -2.76 -16.98 20.22
N PHE A 32 -3.42 -16.51 19.15
CA PHE A 32 -4.85 -16.61 18.94
C PHE A 32 -5.14 -16.93 17.48
N SER A 33 -6.33 -17.44 17.17
CA SER A 33 -6.80 -17.61 15.79
C SER A 33 -7.09 -16.25 15.14
N ASN A 34 -6.81 -16.12 13.85
CA ASN A 34 -7.06 -14.88 13.10
C ASN A 34 -8.49 -14.86 12.55
N ASP A 35 -9.46 -14.87 13.45
CA ASP A 35 -10.90 -14.80 13.23
C ASP A 35 -11.59 -14.06 14.39
N LEU A 36 -12.89 -13.81 14.27
CA LEU A 36 -13.66 -13.08 15.30
C LEU A 36 -13.58 -13.74 16.67
N GLN A 37 -13.61 -15.06 16.75
CA GLN A 37 -13.50 -15.79 18.03
C GLN A 37 -12.14 -15.56 18.69
N GLY A 38 -11.06 -15.57 17.86
CA GLY A 38 -9.71 -15.26 18.34
C GLY A 38 -9.55 -13.81 18.79
N PHE A 39 -10.24 -12.85 18.13
CA PHE A 39 -10.20 -11.44 18.52
C PHE A 39 -10.88 -11.23 19.87
N ASP A 40 -12.05 -11.85 20.08
CA ASP A 40 -12.75 -11.81 21.38
C ASP A 40 -11.91 -12.48 22.48
N ALA A 41 -11.37 -13.69 22.22
CA ALA A 41 -10.51 -14.40 23.17
C ALA A 41 -9.22 -13.62 23.51
N PHE A 42 -8.68 -12.86 22.55
CA PHE A 42 -7.54 -11.98 22.76
C PHE A 42 -7.89 -10.82 23.69
N THR A 43 -8.98 -10.13 23.42
CA THR A 43 -9.41 -8.99 24.24
C THR A 43 -9.82 -9.43 25.65
N ASP A 44 -10.49 -10.57 25.81
CA ASP A 44 -10.82 -11.17 27.11
C ASP A 44 -9.58 -11.54 27.91
N TRP A 45 -8.55 -12.07 27.24
CA TRP A 45 -7.29 -12.43 27.89
C TRP A 45 -6.48 -11.20 28.33
N LEU A 46 -6.45 -10.16 27.49
CA LEU A 46 -5.67 -8.95 27.73
C LEU A 46 -6.41 -8.02 28.71
N LYS A 47 -7.75 -7.91 28.59
CA LYS A 47 -8.59 -6.92 29.28
C LYS A 47 -8.02 -5.51 29.11
N PRO A 48 -7.90 -5.02 27.85
CA PRO A 48 -7.22 -3.78 27.57
C PRO A 48 -7.99 -2.60 28.18
N ASP A 49 -7.25 -1.66 28.75
CA ASP A 49 -7.75 -0.36 29.17
C ASP A 49 -7.53 0.70 28.08
N SER A 50 -7.94 1.92 28.34
CA SER A 50 -7.78 3.06 27.42
C SER A 50 -6.31 3.43 27.16
N ASN A 51 -5.37 2.92 27.96
CA ASN A 51 -3.94 3.21 27.84
C ASN A 51 -3.19 2.16 27.02
N CYS A 52 -3.88 1.13 26.50
CA CYS A 52 -3.27 0.14 25.65
C CYS A 52 -2.97 0.70 24.24
N HIS A 53 -1.71 0.61 23.81
CA HIS A 53 -1.31 0.91 22.45
C HIS A 53 -0.96 -0.38 21.72
N PHE A 54 -1.79 -0.75 20.76
CA PHE A 54 -1.58 -1.90 19.90
C PHE A 54 -0.72 -1.51 18.70
N CYS A 55 0.21 -2.35 18.31
CA CYS A 55 1.05 -2.15 17.14
C CYS A 55 1.17 -3.44 16.35
N MET A 56 0.99 -3.37 15.05
CA MET A 56 1.17 -4.49 14.14
C MET A 56 1.91 -4.08 12.87
N GLU A 57 2.50 -5.07 12.23
CA GLU A 57 3.13 -4.90 10.92
C GLU A 57 2.07 -4.93 9.80
N ALA A 58 2.21 -4.07 8.80
CA ALA A 58 1.34 -4.02 7.62
C ALA A 58 1.64 -5.20 6.67
N THR A 59 1.34 -6.43 7.09
CA THR A 59 1.55 -7.67 6.32
C THR A 59 0.30 -8.03 5.51
N GLY A 60 0.18 -7.46 4.32
CA GLY A 60 -0.91 -7.78 3.40
C GLY A 60 -2.31 -7.50 3.95
N THR A 61 -3.29 -8.37 3.61
CA THR A 61 -4.71 -8.20 3.99
C THR A 61 -5.07 -8.89 5.29
N TYR A 62 -4.20 -9.74 5.84
CA TYR A 62 -4.53 -10.59 6.99
C TYR A 62 -4.67 -9.81 8.30
N GLY A 63 -3.98 -8.68 8.44
CA GLY A 63 -4.03 -7.82 9.63
C GLY A 63 -5.20 -6.85 9.66
N TYR A 64 -5.80 -6.56 8.51
CA TYR A 64 -6.85 -5.54 8.41
C TYR A 64 -8.08 -5.82 9.27
N PRO A 65 -8.64 -7.05 9.33
CA PRO A 65 -9.81 -7.34 10.17
C PRO A 65 -9.54 -7.11 11.66
N LEU A 66 -8.39 -7.52 12.18
CA LEU A 66 -8.02 -7.28 13.58
C LEU A 66 -7.77 -5.80 13.85
N ALA A 67 -7.09 -5.08 12.92
CA ALA A 67 -6.88 -3.64 13.05
C ALA A 67 -8.21 -2.88 13.14
N LEU A 68 -9.16 -3.23 12.26
CA LEU A 68 -10.50 -2.64 12.25
C LEU A 68 -11.26 -2.96 13.54
N TYR A 69 -11.27 -4.22 13.98
CA TYR A 69 -11.90 -4.67 15.21
C TYR A 69 -11.39 -3.88 16.44
N LEU A 70 -10.07 -3.70 16.55
CA LEU A 70 -9.47 -2.94 17.66
C LEU A 70 -9.81 -1.44 17.57
N SER A 71 -9.79 -0.87 16.36
CA SER A 71 -10.16 0.52 16.10
C SER A 71 -11.63 0.80 16.43
N ASP A 72 -12.55 -0.09 16.05
CA ASP A 72 -13.99 0.03 16.30
C ASP A 72 -14.31 -0.04 17.81
N LYS A 73 -13.47 -0.71 18.60
CA LYS A 73 -13.54 -0.71 20.07
C LYS A 73 -12.97 0.57 20.70
N GLY A 74 -12.43 1.48 19.89
CA GLY A 74 -11.87 2.76 20.36
C GLY A 74 -10.45 2.66 20.93
N TRP A 75 -9.74 1.55 20.72
CA TRP A 75 -8.36 1.40 21.19
C TRP A 75 -7.35 2.01 20.24
N ILE A 76 -6.22 2.43 20.79
CA ILE A 76 -5.11 3.02 20.02
C ILE A 76 -4.37 1.90 19.30
N ILE A 77 -4.34 1.96 17.97
CA ILE A 77 -3.62 1.00 17.15
C ILE A 77 -2.72 1.72 16.14
N SER A 78 -1.53 1.19 15.91
CA SER A 78 -0.61 1.61 14.86
C SER A 78 -0.33 0.43 13.92
N VAL A 79 -0.44 0.68 12.61
CA VAL A 79 -0.09 -0.29 11.56
C VAL A 79 1.17 0.22 10.86
N VAL A 80 2.28 -0.49 11.05
CA VAL A 80 3.63 -0.02 10.74
C VAL A 80 4.17 -0.71 9.49
N ASN A 81 4.93 0.04 8.68
CA ASN A 81 5.57 -0.53 7.49
C ASN A 81 6.61 -1.61 7.89
N PRO A 82 6.56 -2.81 7.30
CA PRO A 82 7.52 -3.91 7.51
C PRO A 82 8.98 -3.49 7.44
N VAL A 83 9.32 -2.58 6.54
CA VAL A 83 10.69 -2.07 6.39
C VAL A 83 11.21 -1.40 7.67
N GLN A 84 10.35 -0.70 8.41
CA GLN A 84 10.73 -0.02 9.65
C GLN A 84 10.99 -1.03 10.77
N ILE A 85 10.11 -2.04 10.93
CA ILE A 85 10.29 -3.12 11.92
C ILE A 85 11.57 -3.90 11.62
N HIS A 86 11.81 -4.25 10.35
CA HIS A 86 13.00 -4.96 9.93
C HIS A 86 14.29 -4.14 10.15
N ALA A 87 14.27 -2.83 9.85
CA ALA A 87 15.41 -1.95 10.11
C ALA A 87 15.72 -1.85 11.61
N PHE A 88 14.69 -1.72 12.45
CA PHE A 88 14.81 -1.71 13.90
C PHE A 88 15.37 -3.04 14.43
N GLY A 89 14.89 -4.18 13.93
CA GLY A 89 15.41 -5.50 14.30
C GLY A 89 16.89 -5.67 13.96
N LYS A 90 17.36 -5.12 12.82
CA LYS A 90 18.79 -5.10 12.47
C LYS A 90 19.60 -4.23 13.41
N ALA A 91 19.10 -3.05 13.78
CA ALA A 91 19.77 -2.17 14.74
C ALA A 91 19.91 -2.80 16.13
N GLU A 92 18.92 -3.60 16.53
CA GLU A 92 18.92 -4.38 17.78
C GLU A 92 19.80 -5.65 17.72
N SER A 93 20.49 -5.93 16.61
CA SER A 93 21.35 -7.10 16.40
C SER A 93 20.69 -8.45 16.69
N LEU A 94 19.38 -8.57 16.44
CA LEU A 94 18.64 -9.81 16.64
C LEU A 94 19.05 -10.86 15.60
N ARG A 95 19.61 -11.98 16.08
CA ARG A 95 20.15 -13.07 15.24
C ARG A 95 19.12 -14.16 14.92
N HIS A 96 18.01 -14.22 15.65
CA HIS A 96 17.00 -15.26 15.49
C HIS A 96 15.65 -14.66 15.09
N LYS A 97 15.00 -15.27 14.12
CA LYS A 97 13.67 -14.91 13.65
C LYS A 97 12.68 -16.02 14.02
N THR A 98 11.68 -15.70 14.86
CA THR A 98 10.52 -16.53 15.16
C THR A 98 9.31 -15.62 15.38
N ASP A 99 8.09 -16.09 15.12
CA ASP A 99 6.85 -15.31 15.28
C ASP A 99 6.75 -14.64 16.69
N LYS A 100 7.16 -15.32 17.74
CA LYS A 100 7.21 -14.77 19.11
C LYS A 100 8.24 -13.65 19.28
N ILE A 101 9.36 -13.73 18.57
CA ILE A 101 10.40 -12.70 18.58
C ILE A 101 9.92 -11.50 17.77
N ASP A 102 9.21 -11.75 16.68
CA ASP A 102 8.69 -10.71 15.82
C ASP A 102 7.61 -9.88 16.55
N ALA A 103 6.66 -10.49 17.28
CA ALA A 103 5.70 -9.78 18.13
C ALA A 103 6.37 -8.94 19.23
N LYS A 104 7.43 -9.47 19.89
CA LYS A 104 8.20 -8.72 20.89
C LYS A 104 8.97 -7.55 20.27
N LEU A 105 9.51 -7.72 19.08
CA LEU A 105 10.20 -6.68 18.33
C LEU A 105 9.23 -5.54 17.98
N ILE A 106 8.03 -5.89 17.52
CA ILE A 106 6.96 -4.91 17.22
C ILE A 106 6.57 -4.13 18.47
N ALA A 107 6.41 -4.80 19.63
CA ALA A 107 6.11 -4.12 20.89
C ALA A 107 7.21 -3.13 21.29
N ARG A 108 8.49 -3.52 21.19
CA ARG A 108 9.63 -2.63 21.50
C ARG A 108 9.72 -1.46 20.53
N TYR A 109 9.53 -1.71 19.24
CA TYR A 109 9.47 -0.65 18.24
C TYR A 109 8.38 0.37 18.60
N CYS A 110 7.18 -0.10 18.93
CA CYS A 110 6.08 0.76 19.31
C CYS A 110 6.40 1.62 20.54
N ALA A 111 6.98 1.01 21.57
CA ALA A 111 7.35 1.70 22.81
C ALA A 111 8.44 2.76 22.62
N SER A 112 9.39 2.52 21.72
CA SER A 112 10.52 3.44 21.48
C SER A 112 10.25 4.51 20.43
N HIS A 113 9.41 4.24 19.44
CA HIS A 113 9.19 5.13 18.30
C HIS A 113 7.83 5.83 18.30
N HIS A 114 6.89 5.41 19.15
CA HIS A 114 5.54 5.97 19.23
C HIS A 114 4.91 6.20 17.84
N PRO A 115 4.75 5.14 17.03
CA PRO A 115 4.27 5.30 15.66
C PRO A 115 2.87 5.93 15.63
N PRO A 116 2.52 6.65 14.55
CA PRO A 116 1.23 7.34 14.45
C PRO A 116 0.07 6.36 14.55
N VAL A 117 -1.03 6.84 15.13
CA VAL A 117 -2.27 6.07 15.24
C VAL A 117 -2.83 5.81 13.83
N TRP A 118 -3.15 4.55 13.58
CA TRP A 118 -3.77 4.15 12.33
C TRP A 118 -5.26 4.51 12.32
N GLN A 119 -5.70 5.08 11.24
CA GLN A 119 -7.10 5.37 10.97
C GLN A 119 -7.57 4.51 9.80
N PRO A 120 -8.68 3.77 9.93
CA PRO A 120 -9.22 2.99 8.82
C PRO A 120 -9.65 3.93 7.70
N ALA A 121 -9.32 3.56 6.47
CA ALA A 121 -9.90 4.25 5.32
C ALA A 121 -11.40 4.01 5.27
N PRO A 122 -12.20 4.97 4.76
CA PRO A 122 -13.63 4.80 4.56
C PRO A 122 -13.94 3.49 3.81
N HIS A 123 -15.00 2.80 4.21
CA HIS A 123 -15.37 1.50 3.62
C HIS A 123 -15.53 1.57 2.10
N CYS A 124 -16.09 2.67 1.59
CA CYS A 124 -16.24 2.88 0.14
C CYS A 124 -14.89 2.98 -0.60
N GLU A 125 -13.84 3.56 0.03
CA GLU A 125 -12.49 3.60 -0.55
C GLU A 125 -11.83 2.22 -0.54
N CYS A 126 -12.02 1.44 0.53
CA CYS A 126 -11.52 0.06 0.62
C CYS A 126 -12.15 -0.82 -0.46
N GLN A 127 -13.46 -0.69 -0.68
CA GLN A 127 -14.19 -1.41 -1.73
C GLN A 127 -13.72 -1.00 -3.13
N LEU A 128 -13.54 0.29 -3.37
CA LEU A 128 -13.00 0.80 -4.63
C LEU A 128 -11.60 0.24 -4.91
N LEU A 129 -10.73 0.25 -3.90
CA LEU A 129 -9.38 -0.31 -4.03
C LEU A 129 -9.41 -1.80 -4.35
N ALA A 130 -10.30 -2.57 -3.73
CA ALA A 130 -10.47 -4.00 -4.02
C ALA A 130 -10.91 -4.23 -5.48
N LEU A 131 -11.89 -3.46 -5.97
CA LEU A 131 -12.37 -3.52 -7.35
C LEU A 131 -11.26 -3.15 -8.36
N VAL A 132 -10.51 -2.09 -8.11
CA VAL A 132 -9.41 -1.64 -8.99
C VAL A 132 -8.30 -2.69 -9.05
N ARG A 133 -7.92 -3.27 -7.91
CA ARG A 133 -6.92 -4.36 -7.87
C ARG A 133 -7.40 -5.59 -8.62
N HIS A 134 -8.66 -5.97 -8.43
CA HIS A 134 -9.26 -7.08 -9.15
C HIS A 134 -9.26 -6.86 -10.66
N LEU A 135 -9.68 -5.65 -11.12
CA LEU A 135 -9.63 -5.28 -12.52
C LEU A 135 -8.21 -5.36 -13.11
N ASN A 136 -7.21 -4.85 -12.40
CA ASN A 136 -5.83 -4.94 -12.84
C ASN A 136 -5.38 -6.40 -12.97
N LYS A 137 -5.78 -7.27 -12.04
CA LYS A 137 -5.46 -8.70 -12.10
C LYS A 137 -6.12 -9.39 -13.27
N LEU A 138 -7.39 -9.12 -13.56
CA LEU A 138 -8.08 -9.63 -14.73
C LEU A 138 -7.39 -9.22 -16.03
N LYS A 139 -6.94 -7.96 -16.14
CA LYS A 139 -6.19 -7.46 -17.31
C LYS A 139 -4.83 -8.14 -17.48
N GLU A 140 -4.13 -8.43 -16.38
CA GLU A 140 -2.88 -9.22 -16.42
C GLU A 140 -3.13 -10.66 -16.89
N MET A 141 -4.20 -11.29 -16.40
CA MET A 141 -4.59 -12.64 -16.83
C MET A 141 -4.95 -12.67 -18.31
N LEU A 142 -5.73 -11.68 -18.77
CA LEU A 142 -6.09 -11.55 -20.20
C LEU A 142 -4.84 -11.46 -21.07
N LEU A 143 -3.90 -10.57 -20.74
CA LEU A 143 -2.65 -10.43 -21.51
C LEU A 143 -1.85 -11.74 -21.52
N THR A 144 -1.82 -12.45 -20.39
CA THR A 144 -1.14 -13.75 -20.30
C THR A 144 -1.80 -14.79 -21.21
N GLU A 145 -3.13 -14.85 -21.25
CA GLU A 145 -3.85 -15.80 -22.10
C GLU A 145 -3.78 -15.44 -23.59
N GLU A 146 -3.80 -14.14 -23.94
CA GLU A 146 -3.60 -13.69 -25.32
C GLU A 146 -2.20 -14.05 -25.82
N ASN A 147 -1.16 -13.89 -24.98
CA ASN A 147 0.20 -14.33 -25.30
C ASN A 147 0.32 -15.85 -25.45
N ARG A 148 -0.39 -16.64 -24.64
CA ARG A 148 -0.43 -18.10 -24.76
C ARG A 148 -1.10 -18.52 -26.05
N LEU A 149 -2.24 -17.92 -26.39
CA LEU A 149 -2.96 -18.20 -27.62
C LEU A 149 -2.11 -17.93 -28.85
N SER A 150 -1.26 -16.89 -28.84
CA SER A 150 -0.43 -16.51 -30.00
C SER A 150 0.61 -17.57 -30.41
N VAL A 151 0.94 -18.49 -29.49
CA VAL A 151 1.93 -19.58 -29.69
C VAL A 151 1.34 -20.96 -29.41
N ALA A 152 0.02 -21.07 -29.24
CA ALA A 152 -0.67 -22.29 -28.87
C ALA A 152 -0.77 -23.26 -30.06
N ASP A 153 -0.71 -24.56 -29.74
CA ASP A 153 -1.11 -25.62 -30.69
C ASP A 153 -2.61 -25.55 -30.97
N GLU A 154 -3.01 -25.88 -32.20
CA GLU A 154 -4.41 -25.79 -32.66
C GLU A 154 -5.39 -26.54 -31.75
N ILE A 155 -4.97 -27.68 -31.18
CA ILE A 155 -5.77 -28.52 -30.30
C ILE A 155 -6.22 -27.81 -29.02
N VAL A 156 -5.53 -26.77 -28.55
CA VAL A 156 -5.86 -26.02 -27.34
C VAL A 156 -6.37 -24.60 -27.60
N CYS A 157 -6.37 -24.13 -28.85
CA CYS A 157 -6.79 -22.76 -29.23
C CYS A 157 -8.21 -22.42 -28.77
N ASP A 158 -9.15 -23.37 -28.93
CA ASP A 158 -10.53 -23.20 -28.47
C ASP A 158 -10.64 -22.96 -26.97
N SER A 159 -9.82 -23.64 -26.19
CA SER A 159 -9.79 -23.48 -24.71
C SER A 159 -9.32 -22.06 -24.33
N HIS A 160 -8.21 -21.60 -24.90
CA HIS A 160 -7.70 -20.25 -24.68
C HIS A 160 -8.71 -19.18 -25.12
N THR A 161 -9.36 -19.37 -26.25
CA THR A 161 -10.38 -18.44 -26.79
C THR A 161 -11.56 -18.28 -25.83
N LYS A 162 -12.04 -19.38 -25.23
CA LYS A 162 -13.12 -19.37 -24.24
C LYS A 162 -12.70 -18.61 -22.97
N ILE A 163 -11.49 -18.86 -22.47
CA ILE A 163 -10.93 -18.15 -21.31
C ILE A 163 -10.80 -16.64 -21.59
N ILE A 164 -10.27 -16.26 -22.76
CA ILE A 164 -10.13 -14.87 -23.17
C ILE A 164 -11.50 -14.19 -23.25
N THR A 165 -12.51 -14.86 -23.80
CA THR A 165 -13.88 -14.33 -23.87
C THR A 165 -14.46 -14.08 -22.51
N LEU A 166 -14.32 -15.04 -21.59
CA LEU A 166 -14.76 -14.90 -20.20
C LEU A 166 -14.03 -13.74 -19.48
N LEU A 167 -12.71 -13.65 -19.64
CA LEU A 167 -11.92 -12.58 -19.04
C LEU A 167 -12.34 -11.19 -19.56
N LYS A 168 -12.62 -11.06 -20.85
CA LYS A 168 -13.12 -9.82 -21.44
C LYS A 168 -14.48 -9.42 -20.87
N GLN A 169 -15.37 -10.38 -20.66
CA GLN A 169 -16.66 -10.14 -20.01
C GLN A 169 -16.48 -9.69 -18.56
N GLU A 170 -15.71 -10.41 -17.74
CA GLU A 170 -15.47 -10.06 -16.34
C GLU A 170 -14.77 -8.69 -16.17
N ILE A 171 -13.88 -8.31 -17.11
CA ILE A 171 -13.27 -6.99 -17.15
C ILE A 171 -14.35 -5.93 -17.34
N ASN A 172 -15.22 -6.09 -18.34
CA ASN A 172 -16.31 -5.15 -18.59
C ASN A 172 -17.25 -5.02 -17.37
N ASP A 173 -17.67 -6.14 -16.80
CA ASP A 173 -18.56 -6.17 -15.64
C ASP A 173 -17.93 -5.50 -14.42
N THR A 174 -16.62 -5.71 -14.22
CA THR A 174 -15.87 -5.05 -13.14
C THR A 174 -15.74 -3.55 -13.39
N GLU A 175 -15.51 -3.10 -14.62
CA GLU A 175 -15.48 -1.67 -14.97
C GLU A 175 -16.84 -1.01 -14.72
N GLN A 176 -17.95 -1.67 -15.03
CA GLN A 176 -19.29 -1.19 -14.71
C GLN A 176 -19.54 -1.12 -13.19
N LYS A 177 -19.10 -2.13 -12.43
CA LYS A 177 -19.18 -2.12 -10.96
C LYS A 177 -18.39 -0.94 -10.36
N ILE A 178 -17.20 -0.66 -10.88
CA ILE A 178 -16.37 0.49 -10.44
C ILE A 178 -17.11 1.81 -10.72
N LYS A 179 -17.64 1.97 -11.92
CA LYS A 179 -18.38 3.18 -12.30
C LYS A 179 -19.58 3.40 -11.38
N LYS A 180 -20.41 2.36 -11.22
CA LYS A 180 -21.55 2.39 -10.32
C LYS A 180 -21.15 2.73 -8.89
N HIS A 181 -20.11 2.08 -8.36
CA HIS A 181 -19.61 2.33 -7.01
C HIS A 181 -19.19 3.79 -6.82
N ILE A 182 -18.50 4.40 -7.79
CA ILE A 182 -18.12 5.81 -7.72
C ILE A 182 -19.37 6.72 -7.77
N ASP A 183 -20.36 6.39 -8.60
CA ASP A 183 -21.60 7.17 -8.72
C ASP A 183 -22.47 7.07 -7.47
N ASP A 184 -22.49 5.94 -6.79
CA ASP A 184 -23.26 5.70 -5.54
C ASP A 184 -22.70 6.50 -4.34
N PHE A 185 -21.43 6.97 -4.41
CA PHE A 185 -20.80 7.75 -3.34
C PHE A 185 -20.46 9.18 -3.79
N PRO A 186 -21.25 10.22 -3.42
CA PRO A 186 -21.06 11.60 -3.87
C PRO A 186 -19.64 12.14 -3.63
N MET A 187 -18.99 11.76 -2.53
CA MET A 187 -17.63 12.17 -2.21
C MET A 187 -16.63 11.61 -3.24
N LEU A 188 -16.73 10.33 -3.60
CA LEU A 188 -15.87 9.70 -4.61
C LEU A 188 -16.08 10.35 -5.98
N LYS A 189 -17.33 10.61 -6.36
CA LYS A 189 -17.69 11.29 -7.61
C LYS A 189 -17.10 12.70 -7.70
N LYS A 190 -17.22 13.48 -6.63
CA LYS A 190 -16.64 14.82 -6.54
C LYS A 190 -15.11 14.80 -6.67
N ASN A 191 -14.46 13.91 -5.94
CA ASN A 191 -13.00 13.79 -5.96
C ASN A 191 -12.48 13.29 -7.31
N LYS A 192 -13.22 12.37 -7.97
CA LYS A 192 -12.93 11.95 -9.35
C LYS A 192 -12.96 13.13 -10.32
N ALA A 193 -14.02 13.93 -10.27
CA ALA A 193 -14.18 15.12 -11.14
C ALA A 193 -13.05 16.14 -10.91
N LEU A 194 -12.62 16.36 -9.67
CA LEU A 194 -11.47 17.22 -9.34
C LEU A 194 -10.17 16.68 -9.95
N LEU A 195 -9.93 15.39 -9.89
CA LEU A 195 -8.75 14.77 -10.50
C LEU A 195 -8.78 14.90 -12.02
N GLU A 196 -9.92 14.67 -12.66
CA GLU A 196 -10.10 14.75 -14.11
C GLU A 196 -10.02 16.20 -14.65
N SER A 197 -10.21 17.21 -13.81
CA SER A 197 -9.99 18.61 -14.19
C SER A 197 -8.51 18.95 -14.43
N ILE A 198 -7.58 18.08 -14.01
CA ILE A 198 -6.14 18.26 -14.21
C ILE A 198 -5.77 17.74 -15.61
N PRO A 199 -5.25 18.57 -16.51
CA PRO A 199 -4.82 18.14 -17.85
C PRO A 199 -3.78 17.00 -17.77
N GLY A 200 -4.09 15.87 -18.42
CA GLY A 200 -3.28 14.66 -18.41
C GLY A 200 -3.79 13.57 -17.45
N ILE A 201 -4.81 13.87 -16.64
CA ILE A 201 -5.47 12.85 -15.82
C ILE A 201 -6.80 12.46 -16.49
N GLY A 202 -6.81 11.27 -17.09
CA GLY A 202 -8.01 10.67 -17.66
C GLY A 202 -8.74 9.74 -16.68
N GLU A 203 -9.89 9.21 -17.07
CA GLU A 203 -10.76 8.37 -16.25
C GLU A 203 -10.07 7.19 -15.57
N ARG A 204 -9.18 6.51 -16.28
CA ARG A 204 -8.44 5.36 -15.73
C ARG A 204 -7.49 5.77 -14.61
N LEU A 205 -6.76 6.88 -14.81
CA LEU A 205 -5.82 7.37 -13.80
C LEU A 205 -6.57 7.96 -12.61
N SER A 206 -7.62 8.78 -12.84
CA SER A 206 -8.42 9.37 -11.76
C SER A 206 -9.02 8.28 -10.85
N THR A 207 -9.57 7.22 -11.43
CA THR A 207 -10.08 6.05 -10.69
C THR A 207 -8.98 5.37 -9.88
N THR A 208 -7.79 5.18 -10.46
CA THR A 208 -6.66 4.57 -9.74
C THR A 208 -6.17 5.46 -8.61
N LEU A 209 -6.01 6.77 -8.86
CA LEU A 209 -5.61 7.73 -7.83
C LEU A 209 -6.61 7.74 -6.67
N LEU A 210 -7.90 7.78 -7.00
CA LEU A 210 -8.97 7.76 -6.00
C LEU A 210 -8.94 6.49 -5.14
N ALA A 211 -8.70 5.33 -5.75
CA ALA A 211 -8.61 4.05 -5.04
C ALA A 211 -7.40 3.97 -4.10
N TYR A 212 -6.24 4.53 -4.50
CA TYR A 212 -5.00 4.42 -3.72
C TYR A 212 -4.76 5.59 -2.77
N ILE A 213 -5.23 6.79 -3.10
CA ILE A 213 -4.99 8.01 -2.35
C ILE A 213 -6.23 8.41 -1.53
N GLY A 214 -7.42 8.01 -1.97
CA GLY A 214 -8.69 8.43 -1.36
C GLY A 214 -8.94 9.92 -1.57
N ASP A 215 -9.44 10.58 -0.55
CA ASP A 215 -9.64 12.04 -0.51
C ASP A 215 -8.35 12.85 -0.28
N GLY A 216 -7.24 12.17 -0.02
CA GLY A 216 -5.94 12.77 0.25
C GLY A 216 -5.73 13.24 1.69
N SER A 217 -6.74 13.20 2.55
CA SER A 217 -6.69 13.73 3.94
C SER A 217 -5.61 13.09 4.81
N ARG A 218 -5.26 11.83 4.52
CA ARG A 218 -4.18 11.11 5.22
C ARG A 218 -2.76 11.57 4.87
N PHE A 219 -2.60 12.48 3.90
CA PHE A 219 -1.31 13.01 3.49
C PHE A 219 -1.22 14.49 3.84
N HIS A 220 -0.26 14.86 4.68
CA HIS A 220 -0.08 16.24 5.12
C HIS A 220 0.62 17.12 4.07
N HIS A 221 1.37 16.52 3.15
CA HIS A 221 2.06 17.24 2.07
C HIS A 221 2.32 16.31 0.86
N SER A 222 2.52 16.90 -0.32
CA SER A 222 2.72 16.17 -1.58
C SER A 222 3.89 15.17 -1.56
N GLY A 223 4.95 15.45 -0.80
CA GLY A 223 6.09 14.53 -0.65
C GLY A 223 5.71 13.19 -0.04
N GLN A 224 4.67 13.13 0.81
CA GLN A 224 4.17 11.85 1.35
C GLN A 224 3.46 11.02 0.27
N VAL A 225 2.74 11.66 -0.65
CA VAL A 225 2.11 10.98 -1.80
C VAL A 225 3.19 10.42 -2.74
N VAL A 226 4.24 11.21 -3.01
CA VAL A 226 5.39 10.78 -3.81
C VAL A 226 6.10 9.59 -3.16
N ALA A 227 6.31 9.62 -1.84
CA ALA A 227 6.90 8.52 -1.07
C ALA A 227 5.98 7.29 -1.07
N TYR A 228 4.67 7.47 -0.91
CA TYR A 228 3.66 6.39 -0.97
C TYR A 228 3.65 5.70 -2.34
N ALA A 229 3.84 6.44 -3.42
CA ALA A 229 4.04 5.89 -4.75
C ALA A 229 5.45 5.29 -4.95
N GLY A 230 6.41 5.54 -4.04
CA GLY A 230 7.80 5.11 -4.15
C GLY A 230 8.56 5.79 -5.29
N LEU A 231 8.19 7.04 -5.59
CA LEU A 231 8.80 7.89 -6.63
C LEU A 231 9.85 8.85 -6.07
N ASN A 232 10.06 8.89 -4.75
CA ASN A 232 11.09 9.69 -4.12
C ASN A 232 12.50 9.17 -4.49
N PRO A 233 13.49 10.06 -4.70
CA PRO A 233 14.85 9.64 -4.96
C PRO A 233 15.49 9.02 -3.71
N LYS A 234 16.22 7.93 -3.90
CA LYS A 234 17.12 7.37 -2.89
C LYS A 234 18.53 7.81 -3.24
N LEU A 235 19.11 8.65 -2.38
CA LEU A 235 20.48 9.12 -2.51
C LEU A 235 21.42 8.10 -1.84
N HIS A 236 22.53 7.81 -2.51
CA HIS A 236 23.66 7.05 -1.95
C HIS A 236 24.90 7.95 -2.04
N GLU A 237 25.09 8.77 -1.02
CA GLU A 237 26.26 9.65 -0.91
C GLU A 237 27.00 9.30 0.38
N SER A 238 28.31 9.06 0.27
CA SER A 238 29.18 8.88 1.43
C SER A 238 30.51 9.57 1.16
N GLY A 239 30.83 10.61 1.92
CA GLY A 239 32.07 11.36 1.80
C GLY A 239 32.26 11.93 0.39
N GLN A 240 33.34 11.54 -0.29
CA GLN A 240 33.66 12.00 -1.65
C GLN A 240 32.92 11.24 -2.76
N LEU A 241 32.23 10.15 -2.45
CA LEU A 241 31.47 9.34 -3.41
C LEU A 241 30.07 9.93 -3.64
N LYS A 242 29.93 10.68 -4.74
CA LYS A 242 28.61 11.09 -5.23
C LYS A 242 27.98 9.92 -6.00
N GLY A 243 27.16 9.11 -5.32
CA GLY A 243 26.40 8.04 -5.94
C GLY A 243 25.29 8.57 -6.86
N ARG A 244 24.89 7.76 -7.85
CA ARG A 244 23.72 8.10 -8.69
C ARG A 244 22.43 7.93 -7.88
N ALA A 245 21.56 8.94 -7.93
CA ALA A 245 20.21 8.83 -7.36
C ALA A 245 19.37 7.81 -8.15
N HIS A 246 18.65 6.97 -7.43
CA HIS A 246 17.68 6.02 -7.99
C HIS A 246 16.32 6.22 -7.35
N LEU A 247 15.24 5.86 -8.06
CA LEU A 247 13.92 5.83 -7.45
C LEU A 247 13.91 4.82 -6.30
N SER A 248 13.31 5.20 -5.17
CA SER A 248 13.27 4.35 -3.96
C SER A 248 12.55 3.04 -4.20
N LYS A 249 11.53 3.04 -5.04
CA LYS A 249 10.61 1.94 -5.29
C LYS A 249 9.95 1.36 -4.03
N GLN A 250 10.14 2.02 -2.88
CA GLN A 250 9.54 1.66 -1.58
C GLN A 250 8.15 2.29 -1.49
N GLY A 251 7.17 1.68 -2.16
CA GLY A 251 5.80 2.17 -2.23
C GLY A 251 4.99 1.38 -3.26
N SER A 252 3.77 1.82 -3.55
CA SER A 252 2.86 1.12 -4.46
C SER A 252 3.41 1.01 -5.89
N ALA A 253 3.74 -0.21 -6.29
CA ALA A 253 4.18 -0.50 -7.66
C ALA A 253 3.06 -0.26 -8.69
N GLU A 254 1.82 -0.55 -8.29
CA GLU A 254 0.63 -0.38 -9.12
C GLU A 254 0.36 1.10 -9.40
N LEU A 255 0.50 1.95 -8.37
CA LEU A 255 0.36 3.40 -8.53
C LEU A 255 1.46 3.97 -9.43
N ARG A 256 2.73 3.54 -9.27
CA ARG A 256 3.82 3.96 -10.16
C ARG A 256 3.57 3.56 -11.61
N LYS A 257 3.11 2.30 -11.84
CA LYS A 257 2.76 1.81 -13.17
C LYS A 257 1.63 2.63 -13.80
N ALA A 258 0.61 2.98 -13.01
CA ALA A 258 -0.52 3.76 -13.48
C ALA A 258 -0.15 5.20 -13.86
N LEU A 259 0.83 5.79 -13.17
CA LEU A 259 1.28 7.18 -13.40
C LEU A 259 2.18 7.34 -14.63
N TYR A 260 2.84 6.28 -15.09
CA TYR A 260 3.88 6.39 -16.13
C TYR A 260 3.37 6.96 -17.46
N MET A 261 2.40 6.31 -18.11
CA MET A 261 1.87 6.77 -19.39
C MET A 261 1.15 8.13 -19.32
N PRO A 262 0.32 8.40 -18.27
CA PRO A 262 -0.27 9.72 -18.09
C PRO A 262 0.77 10.84 -17.90
N ALA A 263 1.89 10.57 -17.23
CA ALA A 263 2.95 11.56 -17.07
C ALA A 263 3.56 11.95 -18.44
N LEU A 264 3.76 10.98 -19.33
CA LEU A 264 4.22 11.25 -20.72
C LEU A 264 3.18 12.07 -21.49
N ALA A 265 1.90 11.74 -21.38
CA ALA A 265 0.84 12.50 -22.03
C ALA A 265 0.76 13.94 -21.47
N ALA A 266 0.95 14.12 -20.17
CA ALA A 266 0.91 15.42 -19.50
C ALA A 266 1.98 16.39 -20.01
N ILE A 267 3.14 15.92 -20.49
CA ILE A 267 4.18 16.74 -21.10
C ILE A 267 3.59 17.56 -22.28
N ASN A 268 2.63 17.01 -23.01
CA ASN A 268 2.04 17.66 -24.18
C ASN A 268 0.82 18.52 -23.84
N CYS A 269 0.00 18.14 -22.85
CA CYS A 269 -1.27 18.79 -22.56
C CYS A 269 -1.30 19.65 -21.28
N ASN A 270 -0.31 19.48 -20.36
CA ASN A 270 -0.23 20.24 -19.13
C ASN A 270 0.92 21.26 -19.16
N LYS A 271 0.60 22.53 -19.17
CA LYS A 271 1.59 23.61 -19.28
C LYS A 271 2.64 23.62 -18.15
N VAL A 272 2.25 23.22 -16.93
CA VAL A 272 3.13 23.16 -15.76
C VAL A 272 4.13 22.01 -15.93
N VAL A 273 3.62 20.81 -16.26
CA VAL A 273 4.47 19.62 -16.51
C VAL A 273 5.41 19.85 -17.69
N LYS A 274 4.91 20.45 -18.77
CA LYS A 274 5.71 20.80 -19.95
C LYS A 274 6.88 21.72 -19.59
N LYS A 275 6.60 22.80 -18.84
CA LYS A 275 7.66 23.73 -18.39
C LYS A 275 8.72 23.05 -17.54
N GLN A 276 8.31 22.18 -16.60
CA GLN A 276 9.25 21.40 -15.80
C GLN A 276 10.09 20.45 -16.66
N TRP A 277 9.47 19.78 -17.60
CA TRP A 277 10.14 18.90 -18.54
C TRP A 277 11.20 19.65 -19.37
N GLU A 278 10.84 20.80 -19.93
CA GLU A 278 11.76 21.65 -20.70
C GLU A 278 12.94 22.12 -19.86
N GLN A 279 12.72 22.50 -18.60
CA GLN A 279 13.78 22.90 -17.67
C GLN A 279 14.73 21.75 -17.34
N LEU A 280 14.17 20.53 -17.11
CA LEU A 280 14.97 19.34 -16.81
C LEU A 280 15.80 18.92 -18.02
N THR A 281 15.20 18.86 -19.22
CA THR A 281 15.89 18.49 -20.46
C THR A 281 16.95 19.50 -20.85
N ALA A 282 16.73 20.80 -20.61
CA ALA A 282 17.74 21.84 -20.87
C ALA A 282 19.00 21.67 -20.01
N ARG A 283 18.86 21.23 -18.76
CA ARG A 283 20.00 20.94 -17.86
C ARG A 283 20.83 19.74 -18.30
N TYR A 284 20.23 18.79 -19.04
CA TYR A 284 20.86 17.52 -19.42
C TYR A 284 21.12 17.38 -20.93
N LYS A 285 21.04 18.48 -21.70
CA LYS A 285 21.24 18.48 -23.18
C LYS A 285 22.58 17.92 -23.67
N GLY A 286 23.54 17.64 -22.80
CA GLY A 286 24.82 17.02 -23.13
C GLY A 286 24.94 15.53 -22.84
N ASP A 287 24.00 14.90 -22.16
CA ASP A 287 24.13 13.51 -21.70
C ASP A 287 22.93 12.64 -22.16
N ARG A 288 23.09 12.01 -23.36
CA ARG A 288 22.09 11.10 -23.95
C ARG A 288 21.67 9.97 -22.99
N ALA A 289 22.55 9.54 -22.10
CA ALA A 289 22.29 8.49 -21.11
C ALA A 289 21.32 8.95 -20.00
N ILE A 290 21.20 10.25 -19.76
CA ILE A 290 20.30 10.85 -18.76
C ILE A 290 18.94 11.15 -19.39
N ALA A 291 18.88 11.60 -20.64
CA ALA A 291 17.63 11.83 -21.36
C ALA A 291 16.76 10.57 -21.48
N SER A 292 17.37 9.39 -21.65
CA SER A 292 16.66 8.10 -21.65
C SER A 292 16.18 7.62 -20.26
N LYS A 293 16.57 8.28 -19.16
CA LYS A 293 16.18 7.94 -17.77
C LYS A 293 15.16 8.90 -17.15
N ILE A 294 14.82 9.96 -17.87
CA ILE A 294 13.77 10.91 -17.49
C ILE A 294 12.39 10.42 -17.98
N HIS A 295 12.39 9.35 -18.80
CA HIS A 295 11.15 8.66 -19.21
C HIS A 295 10.65 7.71 -18.14
#